data_33c7830b61562825e1eaa572e0ee305b
#
_entry.id   33c7830b61562825e1eaa572e0ee305b
#
_cell.length_a   1.000
_cell.length_b   1.000
_cell.length_c   1.000
_cell.angle_alpha   90.00
_cell.angle_beta   90.00
_cell.angle_gamma   90.00
#
_symmetry.space_group_name_H-M   'P 1'
#
loop_
_entity.id
_entity.type
_entity.pdbx_description
1 polymer ?
#
loop_
_entity_poly.entity_id
_entity_poly.type
_entity_poly.pdbx_seq_one_letter_code
_entity_poly.pdbx_strand_id
1 'polypeptide(L)'
;MNKRILSLILCCAALFAFCAVGHAESPDNFLSQISGSYVELFPEMAREEYHDDWIASAAPLVGEENAEAAVEMMLSMCTAEIYGEEAIAQYAQNPESMRFNCYFLGGVAQFTVEGSTISGTDAQGNEVFSHSYSPMAVKSDSGFIFYQSDDPGAGQFTYFAFAPDTMDTTWHLEFRYSEHLEDLYSWFEGAYAYWNAGAIAADYTEAEMRNAINLFATENLSGEE
;
A
#
# COMPACT_ATOMS: atom_id res chain seq x y z
N MET A 1 -12.57 23.91 -13.21
CA MET A 1 -12.38 22.48 -12.97
C MET A 1 -13.44 21.71 -13.75
N ASN A 2 -13.01 20.89 -14.70
CA ASN A 2 -13.93 20.25 -15.64
C ASN A 2 -14.74 19.16 -14.91
N LYS A 3 -16.06 19.12 -15.12
CA LYS A 3 -16.95 18.11 -14.49
C LYS A 3 -16.57 16.66 -14.79
N ARG A 4 -15.70 16.42 -15.80
CA ARG A 4 -15.18 15.11 -16.15
C ARG A 4 -14.10 14.62 -15.20
N ILE A 5 -13.28 15.51 -14.63
CA ILE A 5 -12.26 15.17 -13.62
C ILE A 5 -12.96 14.82 -12.30
N LEU A 6 -14.04 15.52 -11.95
CA LEU A 6 -14.81 15.22 -10.75
C LEU A 6 -15.52 13.86 -10.81
N SER A 7 -15.89 13.40 -12.03
CA SER A 7 -16.51 12.08 -12.23
C SER A 7 -15.48 10.93 -12.10
N LEU A 8 -14.20 11.18 -12.43
CA LEU A 8 -13.11 10.20 -12.25
C LEU A 8 -12.83 9.92 -10.76
N ILE A 9 -12.91 10.94 -9.91
CA ILE A 9 -12.65 10.80 -8.46
C ILE A 9 -13.66 9.86 -7.79
N LEU A 10 -14.87 9.77 -8.31
CA LEU A 10 -15.92 8.90 -7.73
C LEU A 10 -15.79 7.44 -8.16
N CYS A 11 -15.04 7.14 -9.24
CA CYS A 11 -14.82 5.78 -9.73
C CYS A 11 -13.64 5.09 -9.06
N CYS A 12 -12.66 5.81 -8.50
CA CYS A 12 -11.51 5.22 -7.80
C CYS A 12 -11.89 4.39 -6.56
N ALA A 13 -13.13 4.50 -6.08
CA ALA A 13 -13.60 3.77 -4.90
C ALA A 13 -13.98 2.29 -5.16
N ALA A 14 -13.86 1.78 -6.39
CA ALA A 14 -14.41 0.45 -6.73
C ALA A 14 -13.38 -0.56 -7.25
N LEU A 15 -12.11 -0.23 -7.42
CA LEU A 15 -11.21 -1.00 -8.29
C LEU A 15 -10.17 -1.90 -7.63
N PHE A 16 -10.01 -1.90 -6.32
CA PHE A 16 -9.16 -2.91 -5.66
C PHE A 16 -9.82 -4.29 -5.46
N ALA A 17 -10.99 -4.53 -6.02
CA ALA A 17 -11.74 -5.79 -5.86
C ALA A 17 -11.46 -6.84 -6.95
N PHE A 18 -10.53 -6.62 -7.87
CA PHE A 18 -10.08 -7.68 -8.78
C PHE A 18 -8.72 -8.23 -8.31
N CYS A 19 -8.76 -8.95 -7.20
CA CYS A 19 -7.75 -9.97 -6.97
C CYS A 19 -7.77 -10.91 -8.18
N ALA A 20 -6.72 -10.87 -9.00
CA ALA A 20 -6.41 -11.97 -9.87
C ALA A 20 -6.56 -13.25 -9.03
N VAL A 21 -7.28 -14.25 -9.54
CA VAL A 21 -7.33 -15.58 -8.95
C VAL A 21 -5.94 -16.20 -9.17
N GLY A 22 -4.94 -15.61 -8.51
CA GLY A 22 -3.65 -16.23 -8.28
C GLY A 22 -3.89 -17.39 -7.33
N HIS A 23 -3.21 -18.48 -7.53
CA HIS A 23 -3.23 -19.63 -6.64
C HIS A 23 -3.02 -19.10 -5.21
N ALA A 24 -3.97 -19.37 -4.32
CA ALA A 24 -3.82 -19.03 -2.92
C ALA A 24 -2.55 -19.72 -2.41
N GLU A 25 -1.50 -18.95 -2.24
CA GLU A 25 -0.23 -19.46 -1.73
C GLU A 25 -0.43 -19.89 -0.27
N SER A 26 0.24 -20.97 0.10
CA SER A 26 0.16 -21.44 1.49
C SER A 26 0.76 -20.37 2.40
N PRO A 27 0.04 -19.93 3.45
CA PRO A 27 0.58 -18.96 4.42
C PRO A 27 1.95 -19.36 4.98
N ASP A 28 2.21 -20.67 5.06
CA ASP A 28 3.45 -21.23 5.60
C ASP A 28 4.70 -20.85 4.81
N ASN A 29 4.57 -20.40 3.55
CA ASN A 29 5.71 -20.08 2.68
C ASN A 29 5.81 -18.60 2.28
N PHE A 30 4.79 -17.79 2.57
CA PHE A 30 4.74 -16.42 2.04
C PHE A 30 5.90 -15.55 2.57
N LEU A 31 6.19 -15.53 3.86
CA LEU A 31 7.32 -14.74 4.39
C LEU A 31 8.66 -15.13 3.76
N SER A 32 8.86 -16.39 3.38
CA SER A 32 10.09 -16.80 2.71
C SER A 32 10.18 -16.29 1.27
N GLN A 33 9.06 -16.03 0.62
CA GLN A 33 9.00 -15.47 -0.74
C GLN A 33 9.27 -13.97 -0.73
N ILE A 34 8.86 -13.27 0.32
CA ILE A 34 9.10 -11.85 0.52
C ILE A 34 10.34 -11.57 1.38
N SER A 35 11.28 -12.51 1.46
CA SER A 35 12.53 -12.31 2.21
C SER A 35 13.34 -11.17 1.60
N GLY A 36 13.70 -10.17 2.42
CA GLY A 36 14.42 -8.98 1.98
C GLY A 36 14.14 -7.76 2.85
N SER A 37 14.67 -6.62 2.44
CA SER A 37 14.44 -5.34 3.08
C SER A 37 13.58 -4.44 2.20
N TYR A 38 12.68 -3.68 2.80
CA TYR A 38 11.66 -2.89 2.12
C TYR A 38 11.60 -1.49 2.70
N VAL A 39 11.45 -0.51 1.81
CA VAL A 39 11.21 0.90 2.14
C VAL A 39 9.82 1.32 1.71
N GLU A 40 9.35 2.45 2.22
CA GLU A 40 8.04 2.99 1.85
C GLU A 40 8.00 3.33 0.35
N LEU A 41 7.01 2.79 -0.36
CA LEU A 41 6.87 2.97 -1.81
C LEU A 41 6.57 4.42 -2.18
N PHE A 42 5.62 5.05 -1.49
CA PHE A 42 5.11 6.37 -1.90
C PHE A 42 6.12 7.50 -1.78
N PRO A 43 6.94 7.62 -0.71
CA PRO A 43 8.02 8.60 -0.67
C PRO A 43 9.05 8.42 -1.79
N GLU A 44 9.35 7.15 -2.14
CA GLU A 44 10.28 6.87 -3.23
C GLU A 44 9.70 7.23 -4.60
N MET A 45 8.42 6.89 -4.85
CA MET A 45 7.71 7.28 -6.09
C MET A 45 7.58 8.79 -6.25
N ALA A 46 7.48 9.54 -5.16
CA ALA A 46 7.28 10.99 -5.16
C ALA A 46 8.59 11.79 -5.34
N ARG A 47 9.75 11.13 -5.51
CA ARG A 47 11.02 11.81 -5.73
C ARG A 47 11.00 12.59 -7.04
N GLU A 48 11.59 13.80 -7.04
CA GLU A 48 11.60 14.70 -8.19
C GLU A 48 12.15 14.05 -9.47
N GLU A 49 13.10 13.12 -9.33
CA GLU A 49 13.69 12.39 -10.45
C GLU A 49 12.71 11.53 -11.23
N TYR A 50 11.56 11.16 -10.66
CA TYR A 50 10.51 10.37 -11.30
C TYR A 50 9.35 11.21 -11.85
N HIS A 51 9.41 12.52 -11.74
CA HIS A 51 8.33 13.39 -12.20
C HIS A 51 7.97 13.18 -13.70
N ASP A 52 8.97 13.06 -14.54
CA ASP A 52 8.76 12.81 -15.98
C ASP A 52 8.14 11.42 -16.25
N ASP A 53 8.48 10.42 -15.44
CA ASP A 53 7.89 9.09 -15.54
C ASP A 53 6.41 9.11 -15.12
N TRP A 54 6.05 9.89 -14.12
CA TRP A 54 4.65 10.15 -13.74
C TRP A 54 3.86 10.79 -14.88
N ILE A 55 4.38 11.85 -15.48
CA ILE A 55 3.73 12.52 -16.61
C ILE A 55 3.58 11.57 -17.79
N ALA A 56 4.62 10.80 -18.13
CA ALA A 56 4.57 9.82 -19.21
C ALA A 56 3.52 8.72 -18.96
N SER A 57 3.29 8.33 -17.72
CA SER A 57 2.29 7.34 -17.35
C SER A 57 0.86 7.91 -17.34
N ALA A 58 0.68 9.16 -16.90
CA ALA A 58 -0.62 9.80 -16.80
C ALA A 58 -1.16 10.33 -18.14
N ALA A 59 -0.30 10.90 -18.98
CA ALA A 59 -0.70 11.57 -20.22
C ALA A 59 -1.53 10.70 -21.20
N PRO A 60 -1.22 9.42 -21.42
CA PRO A 60 -2.04 8.55 -22.26
C PRO A 60 -3.47 8.32 -21.71
N LEU A 61 -3.66 8.47 -20.40
CA LEU A 61 -4.91 8.17 -19.70
C LEU A 61 -5.83 9.39 -19.60
N VAL A 62 -5.26 10.57 -19.38
CA VAL A 62 -6.04 11.79 -19.12
C VAL A 62 -5.82 12.91 -20.15
N GLY A 63 -4.91 12.75 -21.08
CA GLY A 63 -4.46 13.76 -22.04
C GLY A 63 -3.31 14.61 -21.51
N GLU A 64 -2.41 15.06 -22.40
CA GLU A 64 -1.22 15.82 -22.04
C GLU A 64 -1.54 17.09 -21.23
N GLU A 65 -2.64 17.76 -21.57
CA GLU A 65 -3.07 19.00 -20.90
C GLU A 65 -3.56 18.81 -19.47
N ASN A 66 -3.86 17.58 -19.06
CA ASN A 66 -4.36 17.25 -17.73
C ASN A 66 -3.36 16.44 -16.90
N ALA A 67 -2.27 15.96 -17.52
CA ALA A 67 -1.35 15.02 -16.88
C ALA A 67 -0.74 15.59 -15.60
N GLU A 68 -0.25 16.83 -15.63
CA GLU A 68 0.34 17.50 -14.46
C GLU A 68 -0.64 17.56 -13.27
N ALA A 69 -1.87 18.03 -13.53
CA ALA A 69 -2.88 18.15 -12.49
C ALA A 69 -3.32 16.76 -11.94
N ALA A 70 -3.30 15.73 -12.77
CA ALA A 70 -3.61 14.37 -12.35
C ALA A 70 -2.50 13.81 -11.46
N VAL A 71 -1.23 14.03 -11.81
CA VAL A 71 -0.08 13.61 -11.02
C VAL A 71 -0.05 14.31 -9.65
N GLU A 72 -0.22 15.64 -9.63
CA GLU A 72 -0.32 16.39 -8.37
C GLU A 72 -1.45 15.85 -7.48
N MET A 73 -2.60 15.54 -8.08
CA MET A 73 -3.74 14.97 -7.35
C MET A 73 -3.38 13.61 -6.75
N MET A 74 -2.85 12.67 -7.53
CA MET A 74 -2.50 11.33 -7.06
C MET A 74 -1.48 11.39 -5.93
N LEU A 75 -0.40 12.14 -6.07
CA LEU A 75 0.62 12.27 -5.03
C LEU A 75 0.06 12.93 -3.77
N SER A 76 -0.91 13.85 -3.90
CA SER A 76 -1.56 14.50 -2.75
C SER A 76 -2.56 13.60 -2.00
N MET A 77 -2.98 12.49 -2.60
CA MET A 77 -3.93 11.57 -1.95
C MET A 77 -3.27 10.73 -0.85
N CYS A 78 -1.97 10.47 -0.96
CA CYS A 78 -1.24 9.68 0.04
C CYS A 78 -0.80 10.57 1.21
N THR A 79 -1.01 10.09 2.44
CA THR A 79 -0.63 10.82 3.65
C THR A 79 -0.33 9.86 4.80
N ALA A 80 0.60 10.26 5.68
CA ALA A 80 0.87 9.60 6.96
C ALA A 80 0.13 10.26 8.14
N GLU A 81 -0.54 11.40 7.94
CA GLU A 81 -1.06 12.23 9.04
C GLU A 81 -2.38 11.75 9.59
N ILE A 82 -3.27 11.26 8.71
CA ILE A 82 -4.61 10.81 9.12
C ILE A 82 -4.92 9.45 8.53
N TYR A 83 -5.52 8.58 9.35
CA TYR A 83 -6.06 7.31 8.91
C TYR A 83 -7.16 6.83 9.87
N GLY A 84 -7.78 5.70 9.56
CA GLY A 84 -8.79 5.11 10.43
C GLY A 84 -10.06 5.94 10.50
N GLU A 85 -10.72 5.95 11.66
CA GLU A 85 -12.03 6.61 11.86
C GLU A 85 -11.99 8.11 11.54
N GLU A 86 -10.88 8.79 11.81
CA GLU A 86 -10.74 10.22 11.51
C GLU A 86 -10.75 10.46 10.00
N ALA A 87 -10.03 9.67 9.23
CA ALA A 87 -10.03 9.77 7.77
C ALA A 87 -11.40 9.46 7.18
N ILE A 88 -12.10 8.44 7.69
CA ILE A 88 -13.48 8.12 7.28
C ILE A 88 -14.42 9.28 7.57
N ALA A 89 -14.33 9.87 8.77
CA ALA A 89 -15.20 10.98 9.16
C ALA A 89 -14.96 12.20 8.27
N GLN A 90 -13.74 12.50 7.90
CA GLN A 90 -13.40 13.58 6.97
C GLN A 90 -13.92 13.28 5.56
N TYR A 91 -13.70 12.07 5.05
CA TYR A 91 -14.20 11.65 3.75
C TYR A 91 -15.72 11.68 3.66
N ALA A 92 -16.44 11.23 4.71
CA ALA A 92 -17.91 11.28 4.74
C ALA A 92 -18.47 12.71 4.68
N GLN A 93 -17.73 13.68 5.21
CA GLN A 93 -18.13 15.10 5.16
C GLN A 93 -17.74 15.77 3.85
N ASN A 94 -16.62 15.40 3.29
CA ASN A 94 -16.10 15.94 2.04
C ASN A 94 -15.37 14.85 1.25
N PRO A 95 -16.04 14.16 0.32
CA PRO A 95 -15.43 13.10 -0.48
C PRO A 95 -14.21 13.53 -1.30
N GLU A 96 -14.09 14.83 -1.61
CA GLU A 96 -12.90 15.37 -2.30
C GLU A 96 -11.66 15.46 -1.39
N SER A 97 -11.83 15.25 -0.07
CA SER A 97 -10.73 15.25 0.90
C SER A 97 -10.15 13.85 1.14
N MET A 98 -10.57 12.84 0.38
CA MET A 98 -10.07 11.47 0.53
C MET A 98 -8.55 11.44 0.51
N ARG A 99 -7.98 10.73 1.48
CA ARG A 99 -6.54 10.49 1.59
C ARG A 99 -6.32 9.04 1.97
N PHE A 100 -5.26 8.46 1.41
CA PHE A 100 -4.84 7.10 1.75
C PHE A 100 -3.68 7.18 2.73
N ASN A 101 -3.71 6.38 3.77
CA ASN A 101 -2.54 6.20 4.61
C ASN A 101 -1.72 5.02 4.06
N CYS A 102 -0.83 5.33 3.13
CA CYS A 102 0.02 4.34 2.46
C CYS A 102 1.41 4.22 3.11
N TYR A 103 1.63 4.88 4.23
CA TYR A 103 2.91 4.94 4.92
C TYR A 103 3.02 3.89 6.02
N PHE A 104 4.25 3.62 6.44
CA PHE A 104 4.52 2.79 7.61
C PHE A 104 4.13 3.53 8.88
N LEU A 105 3.65 2.79 9.86
CA LEU A 105 3.22 3.33 11.15
C LEU A 105 4.27 3.05 12.23
N GLY A 106 4.17 3.76 13.37
CA GLY A 106 5.00 3.49 14.54
C GLY A 106 6.47 3.88 14.41
N GLY A 107 6.80 4.80 13.49
CA GLY A 107 8.17 5.31 13.32
C GLY A 107 9.09 4.39 12.55
N VAL A 108 8.56 3.36 11.89
CA VAL A 108 9.34 2.47 11.02
C VAL A 108 9.62 3.17 9.70
N ALA A 109 10.87 3.11 9.23
CA ALA A 109 11.27 3.60 7.92
C ALA A 109 11.68 2.45 6.97
N GLN A 110 12.09 1.32 7.52
CA GLN A 110 12.45 0.14 6.76
C GLN A 110 12.01 -1.13 7.50
N PHE A 111 11.42 -2.06 6.75
CA PHE A 111 11.16 -3.43 7.20
C PHE A 111 12.19 -4.40 6.64
N THR A 112 12.49 -5.44 7.40
CA THR A 112 13.28 -6.58 6.93
C THR A 112 12.55 -7.87 7.29
N VAL A 113 12.41 -8.75 6.31
CA VAL A 113 11.85 -10.10 6.49
C VAL A 113 12.96 -11.11 6.31
N GLU A 114 13.20 -11.92 7.33
CA GLU A 114 14.21 -12.97 7.32
C GLU A 114 13.64 -14.26 7.95
N GLY A 115 13.31 -15.22 7.11
CA GLY A 115 12.62 -16.44 7.54
C GLY A 115 11.25 -16.12 8.13
N SER A 116 11.02 -16.45 9.40
CA SER A 116 9.80 -16.10 10.14
C SER A 116 9.91 -14.79 10.91
N THR A 117 11.02 -14.08 10.83
CA THR A 117 11.24 -12.83 11.56
C THR A 117 10.89 -11.64 10.68
N ILE A 118 10.11 -10.72 11.24
CA ILE A 118 9.91 -9.38 10.68
C ILE A 118 10.51 -8.41 11.69
N SER A 119 11.34 -7.50 11.20
CA SER A 119 11.94 -6.42 11.98
C SER A 119 11.76 -5.08 11.28
N GLY A 120 11.80 -4.01 12.06
CA GLY A 120 11.71 -2.65 11.55
C GLY A 120 12.75 -1.74 12.16
N THR A 121 13.28 -0.82 11.36
CA THR A 121 14.20 0.23 11.80
C THR A 121 13.60 1.61 11.50
N ASP A 122 14.00 2.59 12.32
CA ASP A 122 13.70 4.00 12.08
C ASP A 122 14.60 4.60 10.97
N ALA A 123 14.38 5.87 10.64
CA ALA A 123 15.16 6.60 9.62
C ALA A 123 16.64 6.79 10.02
N GLN A 124 17.02 6.56 11.28
CA GLN A 124 18.39 6.59 11.77
C GLN A 124 19.02 5.20 11.81
N GLY A 125 18.28 4.15 11.44
CA GLY A 125 18.72 2.77 11.44
C GLY A 125 18.65 2.10 12.82
N ASN A 126 17.99 2.71 13.82
CA ASN A 126 17.77 2.06 15.11
C ASN A 126 16.62 1.07 15.01
N GLU A 127 16.76 -0.07 15.67
CA GLU A 127 15.69 -1.08 15.74
C GLU A 127 14.46 -0.51 16.48
N VAL A 128 13.30 -0.59 15.83
CA VAL A 128 11.99 -0.25 16.40
C VAL A 128 11.35 -1.49 16.99
N PHE A 129 11.42 -2.60 16.25
CA PHE A 129 10.96 -3.92 16.70
C PHE A 129 11.67 -5.05 15.93
N SER A 130 11.65 -6.24 16.52
CA SER A 130 12.10 -7.47 15.87
C SER A 130 11.42 -8.66 16.53
N HIS A 131 10.52 -9.34 15.80
CA HIS A 131 9.72 -10.44 16.33
C HIS A 131 9.66 -11.60 15.34
N SER A 132 9.50 -12.80 15.85
CA SER A 132 9.14 -13.98 15.06
C SER A 132 7.62 -14.07 14.91
N TYR A 133 7.17 -14.57 13.75
CA TYR A 133 5.77 -14.62 13.38
C TYR A 133 5.37 -16.03 12.93
N SER A 134 4.19 -16.42 13.34
CA SER A 134 3.54 -17.65 12.93
C SER A 134 2.33 -17.35 12.03
N PRO A 135 2.11 -18.12 10.96
CA PRO A 135 0.96 -17.94 10.08
C PRO A 135 -0.34 -18.24 10.83
N MET A 136 -1.37 -17.48 10.50
CA MET A 136 -2.71 -17.65 11.08
C MET A 136 -3.64 -18.34 10.09
N ALA A 137 -4.43 -19.30 10.60
CA ALA A 137 -5.53 -19.87 9.82
C ALA A 137 -6.75 -18.94 9.90
N VAL A 138 -6.76 -17.91 9.06
CA VAL A 138 -7.83 -16.91 9.03
C VAL A 138 -8.74 -17.14 7.83
N LYS A 139 -10.05 -17.06 8.07
CA LYS A 139 -11.03 -16.96 6.97
C LYS A 139 -11.08 -15.51 6.53
N SER A 140 -10.40 -15.20 5.44
CA SER A 140 -10.49 -13.91 4.78
C SER A 140 -10.89 -14.13 3.33
N ASP A 141 -12.01 -13.54 2.93
CA ASP A 141 -12.42 -13.52 1.52
C ASP A 141 -11.57 -12.52 0.71
N SER A 142 -10.76 -11.70 1.41
CA SER A 142 -9.89 -10.67 0.82
C SER A 142 -8.61 -11.22 0.18
N GLY A 143 -8.26 -12.49 0.42
CA GLY A 143 -6.99 -13.09 -0.05
C GLY A 143 -5.76 -12.69 0.77
N PHE A 144 -5.90 -11.82 1.77
CA PHE A 144 -4.79 -11.43 2.64
C PHE A 144 -4.27 -12.58 3.48
N ILE A 145 -2.97 -12.60 3.70
CA ILE A 145 -2.25 -13.61 4.48
C ILE A 145 -1.90 -13.00 5.84
N PHE A 146 -2.36 -13.63 6.91
CA PHE A 146 -2.24 -13.11 8.27
C PHE A 146 -1.17 -13.85 9.04
N TYR A 147 -0.43 -13.08 9.85
CA TYR A 147 0.58 -13.57 10.78
C TYR A 147 0.37 -12.99 12.17
N GLN A 148 0.73 -13.75 13.17
CA GLN A 148 0.75 -13.32 14.57
C GLN A 148 2.15 -13.42 15.12
N SER A 149 2.60 -12.41 15.86
CA SER A 149 3.84 -12.45 16.61
C SER A 149 3.81 -13.54 17.69
N ASP A 150 4.91 -14.26 17.82
CA ASP A 150 5.13 -15.21 18.91
C ASP A 150 5.46 -14.48 20.26
N ASP A 151 5.73 -13.16 20.19
CA ASP A 151 5.97 -12.31 21.36
C ASP A 151 4.66 -11.63 21.82
N PRO A 152 4.13 -11.95 23.01
CA PRO A 152 2.93 -11.31 23.54
C PRO A 152 3.11 -9.81 23.85
N GLY A 153 4.33 -9.31 23.85
CA GLY A 153 4.67 -7.89 24.07
C GLY A 153 4.87 -7.08 22.80
N ALA A 154 4.52 -7.62 21.61
CA ALA A 154 4.78 -6.98 20.34
C ALA A 154 3.97 -5.68 20.09
N GLY A 155 2.96 -5.37 20.91
CA GLY A 155 2.15 -4.14 20.80
C GLY A 155 1.55 -3.99 19.41
N GLN A 156 1.73 -2.84 18.77
CA GLN A 156 1.20 -2.56 17.42
C GLN A 156 1.73 -3.50 16.33
N PHE A 157 2.80 -4.25 16.60
CA PHE A 157 3.38 -5.22 15.67
C PHE A 157 2.92 -6.66 15.96
N THR A 158 1.84 -6.84 16.73
CA THR A 158 1.32 -8.17 17.09
C THR A 158 0.78 -8.93 15.88
N TYR A 159 0.04 -8.27 15.00
CA TYR A 159 -0.53 -8.89 13.82
C TYR A 159 -0.08 -8.18 12.56
N PHE A 160 0.24 -8.96 11.53
CA PHE A 160 0.47 -8.49 10.18
C PHE A 160 -0.52 -9.16 9.22
N ALA A 161 -0.99 -8.40 8.25
CA ALA A 161 -1.74 -8.90 7.12
C ALA A 161 -1.10 -8.38 5.83
N PHE A 162 -0.78 -9.28 4.91
CA PHE A 162 -0.13 -9.00 3.63
C PHE A 162 -1.07 -9.33 2.49
N ALA A 163 -1.14 -8.44 1.49
CA ALA A 163 -1.70 -8.76 0.20
C ALA A 163 -0.66 -9.53 -0.63
N PRO A 164 -1.01 -10.68 -1.21
CA PRO A 164 -0.10 -11.43 -2.08
C PRO A 164 -0.08 -10.82 -3.48
N ASP A 165 0.15 -9.52 -3.57
CA ASP A 165 0.17 -8.80 -4.84
C ASP A 165 1.59 -8.81 -5.42
N THR A 166 1.79 -9.67 -6.41
CA THR A 166 3.05 -9.79 -7.14
C THR A 166 2.76 -9.65 -8.63
N MET A 167 3.35 -8.64 -9.26
CA MET A 167 3.28 -8.44 -10.70
C MET A 167 4.56 -8.95 -11.37
N ASP A 168 4.46 -9.47 -12.59
CA ASP A 168 5.59 -10.05 -13.33
C ASP A 168 6.77 -9.09 -13.51
N THR A 169 6.49 -7.77 -13.59
CA THR A 169 7.49 -6.73 -13.86
C THR A 169 7.62 -5.70 -12.77
N THR A 170 6.67 -5.67 -11.84
CA THR A 170 6.66 -4.75 -10.70
C THR A 170 6.28 -5.56 -9.48
N TRP A 171 7.19 -5.61 -8.52
CA TRP A 171 6.90 -6.26 -7.27
C TRP A 171 6.82 -5.20 -6.17
N HIS A 172 5.66 -5.08 -5.57
CA HIS A 172 5.43 -4.26 -4.40
C HIS A 172 4.69 -5.07 -3.35
N LEU A 173 4.78 -4.65 -2.12
CA LEU A 173 4.18 -5.31 -0.99
C LEU A 173 3.14 -4.38 -0.37
N GLU A 174 1.91 -4.85 -0.30
CA GLU A 174 0.85 -4.19 0.45
C GLU A 174 0.60 -4.94 1.75
N PHE A 175 0.54 -4.22 2.86
CA PHE A 175 0.35 -4.82 4.16
C PHE A 175 -0.18 -3.82 5.18
N ARG A 176 -0.64 -4.34 6.31
CA ARG A 176 -0.95 -3.56 7.50
C ARG A 176 -0.63 -4.37 8.75
N TYR A 177 -0.41 -3.68 9.85
CA TYR A 177 -0.16 -4.28 11.14
C TYR A 177 -0.93 -3.54 12.24
N SER A 178 -1.34 -4.26 13.27
CA SER A 178 -2.06 -3.74 14.43
C SER A 178 -1.84 -4.61 15.66
N GLU A 179 -2.06 -4.02 16.83
CA GLU A 179 -2.17 -4.75 18.09
C GLU A 179 -3.44 -5.62 18.13
N HIS A 180 -4.48 -5.26 17.36
CA HIS A 180 -5.78 -5.93 17.37
C HIS A 180 -6.12 -6.48 16.00
N LEU A 181 -6.47 -7.78 15.95
CA LEU A 181 -6.82 -8.46 14.70
C LEU A 181 -8.07 -7.87 14.03
N GLU A 182 -9.04 -7.45 14.84
CA GLU A 182 -10.29 -6.86 14.36
C GLU A 182 -10.05 -5.57 13.56
N ASP A 183 -9.03 -4.79 13.90
CA ASP A 183 -8.67 -3.59 13.15
C ASP A 183 -8.23 -3.97 11.74
N LEU A 184 -7.44 -5.04 11.59
CA LEU A 184 -7.01 -5.51 10.27
C LEU A 184 -8.18 -5.93 9.41
N TYR A 185 -9.16 -6.63 9.96
CA TYR A 185 -10.37 -7.00 9.21
C TYR A 185 -11.13 -5.76 8.73
N SER A 186 -11.25 -4.74 9.58
CA SER A 186 -11.92 -3.49 9.23
C SER A 186 -11.20 -2.75 8.10
N TRP A 187 -9.85 -2.82 8.04
CA TRP A 187 -9.07 -2.12 7.03
C TRP A 187 -9.15 -2.71 5.63
N PHE A 188 -9.58 -3.94 5.49
CA PHE A 188 -9.76 -4.58 4.18
C PHE A 188 -11.20 -4.52 3.68
N GLU A 189 -12.08 -3.78 4.36
CA GLU A 189 -13.48 -3.66 4.02
C GLU A 189 -13.92 -2.19 3.90
N GLY A 190 -14.80 -1.92 2.94
CA GLY A 190 -15.41 -0.60 2.79
C GLY A 190 -14.40 0.52 2.52
N ALA A 191 -14.53 1.64 3.23
CA ALA A 191 -13.69 2.82 3.05
C ALA A 191 -12.22 2.62 3.50
N TYR A 192 -11.94 1.59 4.31
CA TYR A 192 -10.56 1.27 4.73
C TYR A 192 -9.76 0.48 3.70
N ALA A 193 -10.40 -0.06 2.66
CA ALA A 193 -9.75 -0.93 1.69
C ALA A 193 -8.54 -0.31 0.96
N TYR A 194 -8.37 1.01 1.06
CA TYR A 194 -7.30 1.76 0.41
C TYR A 194 -6.18 2.22 1.36
N TRP A 195 -6.19 1.76 2.61
CA TRP A 195 -5.19 2.20 3.60
C TRP A 195 -4.17 1.11 3.93
N ASN A 196 -3.72 0.42 2.89
CA ASN A 196 -2.57 -0.47 3.00
C ASN A 196 -1.27 0.31 2.90
N ALA A 197 -0.28 -0.07 3.70
CA ALA A 197 1.06 0.41 3.50
C ALA A 197 1.64 -0.20 2.22
N GLY A 198 2.19 0.63 1.37
CA GLY A 198 2.93 0.20 0.18
C GLY A 198 4.43 0.14 0.45
N ALA A 199 5.07 -0.94 0.07
CA ALA A 199 6.51 -1.12 0.19
C ALA A 199 7.13 -1.60 -1.11
N ILE A 200 8.38 -1.20 -1.35
CA ILE A 200 9.21 -1.70 -2.44
C ILE A 200 10.53 -2.22 -1.88
N ALA A 201 11.17 -3.18 -2.55
CA ALA A 201 12.48 -3.67 -2.14
C ALA A 201 13.47 -2.51 -1.99
N ALA A 202 14.27 -2.50 -0.92
CA ALA A 202 15.20 -1.41 -0.66
C ALA A 202 16.31 -1.27 -1.71
N ASP A 203 16.54 -2.33 -2.49
CA ASP A 203 17.49 -2.39 -3.61
C ASP A 203 16.79 -2.34 -4.98
N TYR A 204 15.58 -1.77 -5.04
CA TYR A 204 14.81 -1.62 -6.27
C TYR A 204 15.63 -0.95 -7.40
N THR A 205 15.31 -1.32 -8.62
CA THR A 205 15.86 -0.70 -9.82
C THR A 205 14.97 0.45 -10.31
N GLU A 206 15.52 1.37 -11.10
CA GLU A 206 14.72 2.41 -11.78
C GLU A 206 13.57 1.82 -12.62
N ALA A 207 13.79 0.64 -13.24
CA ALA A 207 12.76 0.00 -14.05
C ALA A 207 11.59 -0.50 -13.19
N GLU A 208 11.84 -1.04 -12.01
CA GLU A 208 10.81 -1.45 -11.06
C GLU A 208 10.03 -0.24 -10.55
N MET A 209 10.71 0.85 -10.22
CA MET A 209 10.04 2.09 -9.82
C MET A 209 9.14 2.66 -10.93
N ARG A 210 9.62 2.71 -12.18
CA ARG A 210 8.79 3.13 -13.32
C ARG A 210 7.57 2.24 -13.53
N ASN A 211 7.74 0.94 -13.34
CA ASN A 211 6.62 0.00 -13.40
C ASN A 211 5.61 0.25 -12.28
N ALA A 212 6.08 0.51 -11.06
CA ALA A 212 5.20 0.85 -9.93
C ALA A 212 4.42 2.15 -10.19
N ILE A 213 5.08 3.19 -10.70
CA ILE A 213 4.44 4.45 -11.09
C ILE A 213 3.39 4.22 -12.18
N ASN A 214 3.73 3.46 -13.22
CA ASN A 214 2.79 3.17 -14.30
C ASN A 214 1.58 2.38 -13.83
N LEU A 215 1.79 1.39 -12.96
CA LEU A 215 0.72 0.61 -12.36
C LEU A 215 -0.21 1.54 -11.56
N PHE A 216 0.32 2.31 -10.63
CA PHE A 216 -0.48 3.21 -9.79
C PHE A 216 -1.25 4.26 -10.62
N ALA A 217 -0.61 4.85 -11.64
CA ALA A 217 -1.28 5.77 -12.56
C ALA A 217 -2.40 5.09 -13.33
N THR A 218 -2.19 3.87 -13.82
CA THR A 218 -3.19 3.12 -14.57
C THR A 218 -4.39 2.76 -13.71
N GLU A 219 -4.18 2.27 -12.51
CA GLU A 219 -5.25 1.90 -11.58
C GLU A 219 -6.10 3.08 -11.13
N ASN A 220 -5.48 4.25 -10.97
CA ASN A 220 -6.17 5.44 -10.46
C ASN A 220 -6.73 6.36 -11.56
N LEU A 221 -6.24 6.30 -12.79
CA LEU A 221 -6.63 7.21 -13.87
C LEU A 221 -7.34 6.54 -15.04
N SER A 222 -7.24 5.21 -15.22
CA SER A 222 -8.06 4.53 -16.21
C SER A 222 -9.50 4.48 -15.70
N GLY A 223 -10.35 5.34 -16.22
CA GLY A 223 -11.80 5.25 -15.93
C GLY A 223 -12.33 3.89 -16.37
N GLU A 224 -13.16 3.26 -15.55
CA GLU A 224 -13.96 2.10 -16.01
C GLU A 224 -14.80 2.51 -17.20
N GLU A 225 -14.69 1.77 -18.32
CA GLU A 225 -15.67 1.79 -19.40
C GLU A 225 -16.94 1.01 -19.02
#